data_d1a8ceac83fb31693d6f685f9f32e19b
#
_entry.id   d1a8ceac83fb31693d6f685f9f32e19b
#
_cell.length_a   1.000
_cell.length_b   1.000
_cell.length_c   1.000
_cell.angle_alpha   90.00
_cell.angle_beta   90.00
_cell.angle_gamma   90.00
#
_symmetry.space_group_name_H-M   'P 1'
#
loop_
_entity.id
_entity.type
_entity.pdbx_description
1 polymer ?
#
loop_
_entity_poly.entity_id
_entity_poly.type
_entity_poly.pdbx_seq_one_letter_code
_entity_poly.pdbx_strand_id
1 'polypeptide(L)'
;MTNVSQLNFKRSLRNALVGDLVTPTNHEVHESSSAINRQINSTQLYILILLTSLLAPIAVSFLNLDLFLPAAVALGLGGTLLFDIYRLTFAKNTLISPAVSLLAAFPLIFILISNGYDYGIFLLYPLLVALPGVIRTNVAVLLGLFCLVALSPMIYLRYEQVIAIIIMVSMGQTLLVSWWLMNLVNRRGIEHLKLIMRDPLTSTYNRRYLELELLSAHNRHLSTGKVSTLILFDVDNFKMINDQLGHPRGDVALREIVKLIKSKIRRTDSLCRLGGDEFALLITDSVDNLGPRIAEKLREAIASAAIISDYRVTISAGVCDNKGTKSAIH
;
A
#
# COMPACT_ATOMS: atom_id res chain seq x y z
N MET A 1 -31.81 -34.39 -9.36
CA MET A 1 -30.70 -33.68 -10.03
C MET A 1 -29.97 -32.65 -9.14
N THR A 2 -30.13 -32.73 -7.83
CA THR A 2 -29.62 -31.75 -6.84
C THR A 2 -28.25 -32.11 -6.24
N ASN A 3 -27.66 -33.25 -6.59
CA ASN A 3 -26.44 -33.73 -5.92
C ASN A 3 -25.11 -33.43 -6.65
N VAL A 4 -25.14 -33.15 -7.94
CA VAL A 4 -23.92 -32.93 -8.74
C VAL A 4 -23.47 -31.45 -8.64
N SER A 5 -24.42 -30.51 -8.61
CA SER A 5 -24.14 -29.08 -8.45
C SER A 5 -23.61 -28.77 -7.03
N GLN A 6 -24.17 -29.41 -6.01
CA GLN A 6 -23.66 -29.28 -4.63
C GLN A 6 -22.27 -29.91 -4.44
N LEU A 7 -21.97 -31.00 -5.13
CA LEU A 7 -20.63 -31.60 -5.08
C LEU A 7 -19.59 -30.74 -5.81
N ASN A 8 -19.94 -30.17 -6.95
CA ASN A 8 -19.07 -29.26 -7.69
C ASN A 8 -18.85 -27.94 -6.93
N PHE A 9 -19.90 -27.41 -6.30
CA PHE A 9 -19.82 -26.23 -5.43
C PHE A 9 -18.98 -26.50 -4.19
N LYS A 10 -19.18 -27.64 -3.48
CA LYS A 10 -18.31 -28.05 -2.37
C LYS A 10 -16.85 -28.25 -2.79
N ARG A 11 -16.62 -28.72 -4.01
CA ARG A 11 -15.27 -28.90 -4.57
C ARG A 11 -14.64 -27.56 -4.97
N SER A 12 -15.42 -26.65 -5.54
CA SER A 12 -15.00 -25.26 -5.84
C SER A 12 -14.79 -24.47 -4.55
N LEU A 13 -15.69 -24.60 -3.55
CA LEU A 13 -15.53 -24.01 -2.22
C LEU A 13 -14.30 -24.56 -1.48
N ARG A 14 -14.06 -25.88 -1.59
CA ARG A 14 -12.89 -26.53 -0.99
C ARG A 14 -11.60 -26.10 -1.69
N ASN A 15 -11.61 -25.95 -3.01
CA ASN A 15 -10.45 -25.47 -3.76
C ASN A 15 -10.24 -23.96 -3.56
N ALA A 16 -11.29 -23.17 -3.48
CA ALA A 16 -11.22 -21.73 -3.20
C ALA A 16 -10.94 -21.41 -1.72
N LEU A 17 -11.46 -22.22 -0.78
CA LEU A 17 -11.28 -22.01 0.66
C LEU A 17 -10.09 -22.79 1.25
N VAL A 18 -9.73 -23.95 0.70
CA VAL A 18 -8.69 -24.84 1.25
C VAL A 18 -7.44 -24.84 0.36
N GLY A 19 -7.57 -24.61 -0.96
CA GLY A 19 -6.44 -24.57 -1.87
C GLY A 19 -5.77 -23.20 -1.95
N ASP A 20 -6.57 -22.13 -2.20
CA ASP A 20 -6.04 -20.83 -2.60
C ASP A 20 -6.41 -19.66 -1.67
N LEU A 21 -7.51 -19.73 -0.89
CA LEU A 21 -7.96 -18.63 -0.02
C LEU A 21 -7.68 -18.85 1.47
N VAL A 22 -7.64 -20.10 1.95
CA VAL A 22 -7.41 -20.43 3.38
C VAL A 22 -5.96 -20.84 3.63
N THR A 23 -5.28 -21.33 2.64
CA THR A 23 -3.82 -21.32 2.57
C THR A 23 -3.43 -20.51 1.33
N PRO A 24 -3.43 -19.18 1.39
CA PRO A 24 -2.61 -18.46 0.42
C PRO A 24 -1.24 -19.09 0.61
N THR A 25 -0.70 -19.71 -0.42
CA THR A 25 0.68 -20.14 -0.39
C THR A 25 1.44 -18.92 0.14
N ASN A 26 2.33 -19.09 1.10
CA ASN A 26 3.17 -18.03 1.66
C ASN A 26 3.77 -17.14 0.55
N HIS A 27 3.72 -17.60 -0.68
CA HIS A 27 4.12 -16.92 -1.90
C HIS A 27 3.15 -15.79 -2.33
N GLU A 28 1.83 -15.95 -2.31
CA GLU A 28 0.87 -14.97 -2.87
C GLU A 28 0.47 -13.88 -1.89
N VAL A 29 0.35 -14.19 -0.59
CA VAL A 29 0.18 -13.16 0.47
C VAL A 29 1.47 -12.36 0.63
N HIS A 30 2.62 -13.01 0.48
CA HIS A 30 3.90 -12.32 0.33
C HIS A 30 3.95 -11.46 -0.95
N GLU A 31 3.31 -11.84 -2.05
CA GLU A 31 3.32 -11.06 -3.29
C GLU A 31 2.49 -9.77 -3.21
N SER A 32 1.33 -9.75 -2.56
CA SER A 32 0.49 -8.54 -2.49
C SER A 32 0.99 -7.55 -1.44
N SER A 33 1.35 -7.98 -0.24
CA SER A 33 2.06 -7.15 0.73
C SER A 33 3.47 -6.80 0.24
N SER A 34 4.13 -7.71 -0.48
CA SER A 34 5.42 -7.48 -1.12
C SER A 34 5.33 -6.50 -2.30
N ALA A 35 4.19 -6.39 -3.01
CA ALA A 35 4.02 -5.41 -4.08
C ALA A 35 3.87 -3.98 -3.53
N ILE A 36 3.13 -3.79 -2.44
CA ILE A 36 3.05 -2.49 -1.75
C ILE A 36 4.40 -2.15 -1.12
N ASN A 37 5.02 -3.10 -0.43
CA ASN A 37 6.36 -2.92 0.12
C ASN A 37 7.41 -2.73 -0.99
N ARG A 38 7.31 -3.42 -2.13
CA ARG A 38 8.17 -3.19 -3.30
C ARG A 38 8.00 -1.79 -3.88
N GLN A 39 6.79 -1.23 -3.91
CA GLN A 39 6.57 0.13 -4.41
C GLN A 39 7.12 1.19 -3.44
N ILE A 40 6.96 1.01 -2.13
CA ILE A 40 7.56 1.87 -1.10
C ILE A 40 9.07 1.75 -1.16
N ASN A 41 9.61 0.54 -1.21
CA ASN A 41 11.04 0.27 -1.30
C ASN A 41 11.64 0.79 -2.60
N SER A 42 10.94 0.71 -3.74
CA SER A 42 11.42 1.27 -5.01
C SER A 42 11.53 2.80 -4.95
N THR A 43 10.55 3.49 -4.38
CA THR A 43 10.61 4.95 -4.20
C THR A 43 11.77 5.35 -3.31
N GLN A 44 11.96 4.66 -2.18
CA GLN A 44 13.10 4.88 -1.29
C GLN A 44 14.43 4.60 -2.00
N LEU A 45 14.49 3.52 -2.78
CA LEU A 45 15.67 3.14 -3.55
C LEU A 45 16.08 4.23 -4.56
N TYR A 46 15.11 4.78 -5.33
CA TYR A 46 15.41 5.88 -6.26
C TYR A 46 15.93 7.13 -5.56
N ILE A 47 15.37 7.49 -4.40
CA ILE A 47 15.82 8.63 -3.61
C ILE A 47 17.27 8.41 -3.11
N LEU A 48 17.56 7.23 -2.61
CA LEU A 48 18.92 6.89 -2.13
C LEU A 48 19.95 6.88 -3.27
N ILE A 49 19.60 6.34 -4.44
CA ILE A 49 20.45 6.38 -5.64
C ILE A 49 20.72 7.82 -6.05
N LEU A 50 19.68 8.66 -6.10
CA LEU A 50 19.82 10.08 -6.44
C LEU A 50 20.75 10.81 -5.46
N LEU A 51 20.56 10.60 -4.14
CA LEU A 51 21.42 11.18 -3.12
C LEU A 51 22.87 10.75 -3.26
N THR A 52 23.10 9.45 -3.45
CA THR A 52 24.46 8.92 -3.61
C THR A 52 25.14 9.51 -4.86
N SER A 53 24.39 9.65 -5.96
CA SER A 53 24.91 10.25 -7.20
C SER A 53 25.27 11.75 -7.04
N LEU A 54 24.59 12.47 -6.15
CA LEU A 54 24.90 13.87 -5.84
C LEU A 54 26.11 14.00 -4.89
N LEU A 55 26.26 13.07 -3.93
CA LEU A 55 27.37 13.14 -2.96
C LEU A 55 28.74 12.82 -3.57
N ALA A 56 28.81 11.94 -4.56
CA ALA A 56 30.07 11.55 -5.19
C ALA A 56 30.81 12.72 -5.84
N PRO A 57 30.21 13.53 -6.73
CA PRO A 57 30.91 14.69 -7.33
C PRO A 57 31.22 15.76 -6.28
N ILE A 58 30.42 15.93 -5.23
CA ILE A 58 30.71 16.85 -4.13
C ILE A 58 31.96 16.40 -3.37
N ALA A 59 32.08 15.10 -3.06
CA ALA A 59 33.28 14.56 -2.41
C ALA A 59 34.55 14.76 -3.26
N VAL A 60 34.47 14.51 -4.57
CA VAL A 60 35.59 14.74 -5.51
C VAL A 60 35.97 16.23 -5.56
N SER A 61 34.97 17.13 -5.55
CA SER A 61 35.25 18.57 -5.53
C SER A 61 35.94 19.00 -4.25
N PHE A 62 35.58 18.44 -3.11
CA PHE A 62 36.27 18.71 -1.84
C PHE A 62 37.70 18.19 -1.83
N LEU A 63 37.97 17.02 -2.41
CA LEU A 63 39.34 16.49 -2.55
C LEU A 63 40.23 17.39 -3.45
N ASN A 64 39.67 17.89 -4.54
CA ASN A 64 40.37 18.79 -5.44
C ASN A 64 40.69 20.17 -4.82
N LEU A 65 39.98 20.53 -3.74
CA LEU A 65 40.22 21.76 -2.98
C LEU A 65 41.03 21.52 -1.70
N ASP A 66 41.67 20.35 -1.57
CA ASP A 66 42.43 19.92 -0.38
C ASP A 66 41.59 19.92 0.93
N LEU A 67 40.27 19.82 0.83
CA LEU A 67 39.33 19.80 1.96
C LEU A 67 39.08 18.36 2.38
N PHE A 68 40.06 17.70 3.01
CA PHE A 68 40.00 16.26 3.32
C PHE A 68 38.90 15.88 4.31
N LEU A 69 38.61 16.70 5.33
CA LEU A 69 37.56 16.37 6.31
C LEU A 69 36.14 16.43 5.68
N PRO A 70 35.72 17.48 4.96
CA PRO A 70 34.45 17.47 4.22
C PRO A 70 34.36 16.34 3.20
N ALA A 71 35.44 16.03 2.50
CA ALA A 71 35.49 14.90 1.56
C ALA A 71 35.26 13.56 2.28
N ALA A 72 35.92 13.32 3.42
CA ALA A 72 35.75 12.11 4.21
C ALA A 72 34.29 11.96 4.73
N VAL A 73 33.67 13.05 5.18
CA VAL A 73 32.26 13.03 5.61
C VAL A 73 31.33 12.73 4.43
N ALA A 74 31.51 13.37 3.28
CA ALA A 74 30.69 13.12 2.10
C ALA A 74 30.82 11.66 1.60
N LEU A 75 32.05 11.10 1.60
CA LEU A 75 32.29 9.68 1.26
C LEU A 75 31.67 8.73 2.29
N GLY A 76 31.77 9.05 3.58
CA GLY A 76 31.15 8.27 4.66
C GLY A 76 29.62 8.22 4.52
N LEU A 77 29.00 9.38 4.27
CA LEU A 77 27.54 9.46 4.01
C LEU A 77 27.16 8.69 2.75
N GLY A 78 27.94 8.82 1.67
CA GLY A 78 27.74 8.04 0.44
C GLY A 78 27.83 6.54 0.70
N GLY A 79 28.79 6.09 1.51
CA GLY A 79 28.95 4.69 1.91
C GLY A 79 27.77 4.13 2.71
N THR A 80 27.24 4.91 3.66
CA THR A 80 26.02 4.50 4.42
C THR A 80 24.79 4.39 3.51
N LEU A 81 24.63 5.32 2.55
CA LEU A 81 23.54 5.28 1.60
C LEU A 81 23.67 4.10 0.62
N LEU A 82 24.87 3.79 0.14
CA LEU A 82 25.15 2.61 -0.67
C LEU A 82 24.83 1.32 0.09
N PHE A 83 25.18 1.26 1.37
CA PHE A 83 24.81 0.14 2.23
C PHE A 83 23.30 0.00 2.38
N ASP A 84 22.56 1.10 2.54
CA ASP A 84 21.09 1.09 2.58
C ASP A 84 20.47 0.64 1.25
N ILE A 85 21.04 1.07 0.11
CA ILE A 85 20.66 0.61 -1.24
C ILE A 85 20.86 -0.90 -1.35
N TYR A 86 22.04 -1.41 -0.96
CA TYR A 86 22.32 -2.84 -0.96
C TYR A 86 21.33 -3.62 -0.11
N ARG A 87 21.02 -3.14 1.10
CA ARG A 87 20.06 -3.76 2.01
C ARG A 87 18.64 -3.77 1.46
N LEU A 88 18.16 -2.68 0.89
CA LEU A 88 16.83 -2.59 0.27
C LEU A 88 16.70 -3.52 -0.94
N THR A 89 17.81 -3.75 -1.65
CA THR A 89 17.80 -4.58 -2.87
C THR A 89 17.90 -6.07 -2.55
N PHE A 90 18.77 -6.46 -1.60
CA PHE A 90 19.16 -7.86 -1.38
C PHE A 90 18.73 -8.44 -0.02
N ALA A 91 18.56 -7.60 1.01
CA ALA A 91 18.21 -8.08 2.35
C ALA A 91 16.70 -7.99 2.59
N LYS A 92 16.07 -9.14 2.86
CA LYS A 92 14.61 -9.23 3.12
C LYS A 92 14.16 -8.59 4.45
N ASN A 93 15.06 -8.41 5.40
CA ASN A 93 14.75 -7.83 6.73
C ASN A 93 15.66 -6.63 7.02
N THR A 94 15.10 -5.45 7.14
CA THR A 94 15.82 -4.23 7.51
C THR A 94 15.58 -3.93 8.99
N LEU A 95 16.53 -4.29 9.86
CA LEU A 95 16.51 -3.95 11.30
C LEU A 95 16.67 -2.45 11.54
N ILE A 96 17.34 -1.73 10.65
CA ILE A 96 17.58 -0.28 10.74
C ILE A 96 16.95 0.38 9.51
N SER A 97 16.07 1.35 9.74
CA SER A 97 15.45 2.12 8.66
C SER A 97 16.48 3.04 7.99
N PRO A 98 16.43 3.27 6.66
CA PRO A 98 17.21 4.31 5.97
C PRO A 98 17.08 5.70 6.59
N ALA A 99 16.02 5.93 7.35
CA ALA A 99 15.84 7.14 8.15
C ALA A 99 16.97 7.39 9.15
N VAL A 100 17.55 6.34 9.73
CA VAL A 100 18.63 6.45 10.71
C VAL A 100 19.90 6.98 10.06
N SER A 101 20.25 6.49 8.87
CA SER A 101 21.41 6.98 8.12
C SER A 101 21.27 8.45 7.72
N LEU A 102 20.06 8.86 7.28
CA LEU A 102 19.75 10.25 6.99
C LEU A 102 19.82 11.16 8.23
N LEU A 103 19.24 10.73 9.36
CA LEU A 103 19.27 11.49 10.60
C LEU A 103 20.69 11.63 11.16
N ALA A 104 21.51 10.59 11.04
CA ALA A 104 22.91 10.63 11.46
C ALA A 104 23.77 11.61 10.62
N ALA A 105 23.33 11.98 9.41
CA ALA A 105 24.03 12.96 8.59
C ALA A 105 23.96 14.39 9.16
N PHE A 106 22.87 14.78 9.83
CA PHE A 106 22.73 16.15 10.37
C PHE A 106 23.80 16.52 11.40
N PRO A 107 24.08 15.72 12.46
CA PRO A 107 25.17 16.01 13.37
C PRO A 107 26.55 16.10 12.69
N LEU A 108 26.82 15.25 11.70
CA LEU A 108 28.08 15.27 10.97
C LEU A 108 28.24 16.56 10.17
N ILE A 109 27.21 17.02 9.50
CA ILE A 109 27.21 18.29 8.77
C ILE A 109 27.33 19.46 9.76
N PHE A 110 26.63 19.41 10.90
CA PHE A 110 26.78 20.42 11.96
C PHE A 110 28.24 20.53 12.43
N ILE A 111 28.91 19.41 12.66
CA ILE A 111 30.34 19.38 13.03
C ILE A 111 31.21 20.01 11.91
N LEU A 112 30.94 19.72 10.65
CA LEU A 112 31.67 20.34 9.54
C LEU A 112 31.56 21.85 9.54
N ILE A 113 30.34 22.37 9.64
CA ILE A 113 30.09 23.81 9.62
C ILE A 113 30.73 24.47 10.86
N SER A 114 30.64 23.84 12.05
CA SER A 114 31.24 24.38 13.29
C SER A 114 32.78 24.44 13.23
N ASN A 115 33.41 23.52 12.51
CA ASN A 115 34.86 23.54 12.28
C ASN A 115 35.34 24.49 11.16
N GLY A 116 34.43 25.30 10.62
CA GLY A 116 34.82 26.32 9.65
C GLY A 116 34.69 25.92 8.17
N TYR A 117 34.13 24.76 7.88
CA TYR A 117 33.90 24.30 6.51
C TYR A 117 32.55 24.80 5.99
N ASP A 118 32.53 26.01 5.42
CA ASP A 118 31.33 26.69 4.92
C ASP A 118 30.55 25.88 3.87
N TYR A 119 31.27 25.11 3.07
CA TYR A 119 30.70 24.25 2.03
C TYR A 119 29.84 23.09 2.59
N GLY A 120 29.98 22.75 3.88
CA GLY A 120 29.14 21.75 4.54
C GLY A 120 27.65 22.04 4.46
N ILE A 121 27.26 23.32 4.34
CA ILE A 121 25.87 23.74 4.23
C ILE A 121 25.18 23.19 2.96
N PHE A 122 25.93 23.02 1.86
CA PHE A 122 25.38 22.46 0.63
C PHE A 122 24.99 20.99 0.74
N LEU A 123 25.53 20.25 1.71
CA LEU A 123 25.15 18.86 1.99
C LEU A 123 23.75 18.75 2.65
N LEU A 124 23.22 19.84 3.20
CA LEU A 124 21.88 19.85 3.78
C LEU A 124 20.77 19.78 2.72
N TYR A 125 20.97 20.36 1.53
CA TYR A 125 19.93 20.38 0.49
C TYR A 125 19.51 18.98 0.04
N PRO A 126 20.43 18.08 -0.36
CA PRO A 126 20.09 16.70 -0.68
C PRO A 126 19.36 15.98 0.45
N LEU A 127 19.77 16.20 1.71
CA LEU A 127 19.11 15.59 2.86
C LEU A 127 17.68 16.10 3.05
N LEU A 128 17.44 17.41 2.93
CA LEU A 128 16.10 17.99 3.02
C LEU A 128 15.18 17.48 1.89
N VAL A 129 15.73 17.25 0.70
CA VAL A 129 14.97 16.64 -0.41
C VAL A 129 14.60 15.19 -0.11
N ALA A 130 15.50 14.40 0.47
CA ALA A 130 15.27 12.99 0.72
C ALA A 130 14.39 12.68 1.92
N LEU A 131 14.41 13.55 2.93
CA LEU A 131 13.78 13.31 4.22
C LEU A 131 12.27 12.93 4.11
N PRO A 132 11.42 13.66 3.32
CA PRO A 132 10.02 13.29 3.15
C PRO A 132 9.77 11.98 2.40
N GLY A 133 10.76 11.47 1.68
CA GLY A 133 10.66 10.21 0.94
C GLY A 133 11.01 8.97 1.76
N VAL A 134 11.78 9.15 2.83
CA VAL A 134 12.27 8.07 3.67
C VAL A 134 11.51 7.98 5.00
N ILE A 135 11.08 9.12 5.53
CA ILE A 135 10.30 9.22 6.77
C ILE A 135 8.87 9.67 6.42
N ARG A 136 7.92 9.37 7.30
CA ARG A 136 6.55 9.86 7.16
C ARG A 136 6.53 11.37 6.92
N THR A 137 5.91 11.81 5.83
CA THR A 137 6.01 13.18 5.29
C THR A 137 5.81 14.29 6.33
N ASN A 138 4.83 14.15 7.22
CA ASN A 138 4.58 15.17 8.25
C ASN A 138 5.69 15.22 9.32
N VAL A 139 6.25 14.07 9.69
CA VAL A 139 7.37 13.97 10.64
C VAL A 139 8.63 14.54 10.01
N ALA A 140 8.86 14.26 8.72
CA ALA A 140 9.99 14.79 7.96
C ALA A 140 10.01 16.32 7.91
N VAL A 141 8.83 16.94 7.70
CA VAL A 141 8.71 18.41 7.72
C VAL A 141 9.04 18.98 9.09
N LEU A 142 8.51 18.40 10.16
CA LEU A 142 8.80 18.84 11.52
C LEU A 142 10.28 18.72 11.86
N LEU A 143 10.93 17.61 11.48
CA LEU A 143 12.36 17.42 11.68
C LEU A 143 13.19 18.40 10.83
N GLY A 144 12.81 18.61 9.58
CA GLY A 144 13.47 19.58 8.70
C GLY A 144 13.38 21.00 9.23
N LEU A 145 12.21 21.43 9.70
CA LEU A 145 12.02 22.73 10.34
C LEU A 145 12.84 22.86 11.63
N PHE A 146 12.85 21.81 12.46
CA PHE A 146 13.69 21.78 13.66
C PHE A 146 15.17 21.95 13.32
N CYS A 147 15.68 21.25 12.31
CA CYS A 147 17.06 21.38 11.85
C CYS A 147 17.35 22.78 11.32
N LEU A 148 16.43 23.39 10.57
CA LEU A 148 16.58 24.77 10.08
C LEU A 148 16.66 25.78 11.23
N VAL A 149 15.79 25.66 12.23
CA VAL A 149 15.79 26.52 13.41
C VAL A 149 17.08 26.31 14.23
N ALA A 150 17.52 25.06 14.43
CA ALA A 150 18.75 24.76 15.16
C ALA A 150 20.01 25.29 14.47
N LEU A 151 20.05 25.30 13.14
CA LEU A 151 21.17 25.80 12.36
C LEU A 151 21.14 27.33 12.15
N SER A 152 19.99 27.99 12.33
CA SER A 152 19.81 29.41 12.04
C SER A 152 20.79 30.33 12.75
N PRO A 153 21.09 30.16 14.08
CA PRO A 153 22.06 31.03 14.75
C PRO A 153 23.46 30.89 14.16
N MET A 154 23.83 29.65 13.81
CA MET A 154 25.14 29.38 13.26
C MET A 154 25.31 29.97 11.86
N ILE A 155 24.28 29.85 11.01
CA ILE A 155 24.26 30.48 9.67
C ILE A 155 24.32 32.00 9.80
N TYR A 156 23.54 32.60 10.72
CA TYR A 156 23.50 34.03 10.94
C TYR A 156 24.82 34.61 11.45
N LEU A 157 25.54 33.90 12.32
CA LEU A 157 26.84 34.33 12.86
C LEU A 157 27.99 34.16 11.85
N ARG A 158 27.83 33.24 10.88
CA ARG A 158 28.90 32.86 9.94
C ARG A 158 28.87 33.64 8.64
N TYR A 159 27.68 33.99 8.13
CA TYR A 159 27.50 34.63 6.83
C TYR A 159 26.97 36.05 7.00
N GLU A 160 27.25 36.88 6.00
CA GLU A 160 26.60 38.20 5.93
C GLU A 160 25.07 38.05 5.96
N GLN A 161 24.40 39.01 6.57
CA GLN A 161 22.94 38.93 6.85
C GLN A 161 22.10 38.57 5.59
N VAL A 162 22.45 39.18 4.43
CA VAL A 162 21.72 38.93 3.17
C VAL A 162 21.94 37.49 2.71
N ILE A 163 23.18 36.99 2.77
CA ILE A 163 23.51 35.63 2.38
C ILE A 163 22.85 34.63 3.34
N ALA A 164 22.89 34.90 4.66
CA ALA A 164 22.23 34.04 5.65
C ALA A 164 20.72 33.92 5.38
N ILE A 165 20.04 35.02 5.07
CA ILE A 165 18.62 35.02 4.72
C ILE A 165 18.36 34.21 3.44
N ILE A 166 19.17 34.38 2.39
CA ILE A 166 19.05 33.64 1.13
C ILE A 166 19.18 32.14 1.39
N ILE A 167 20.16 31.70 2.18
CA ILE A 167 20.38 30.30 2.55
C ILE A 167 19.16 29.74 3.29
N MET A 168 18.67 30.45 4.31
CA MET A 168 17.53 30.01 5.11
C MET A 168 16.24 29.90 4.29
N VAL A 169 15.96 30.89 3.43
CA VAL A 169 14.80 30.89 2.54
C VAL A 169 14.89 29.76 1.52
N SER A 170 16.05 29.55 0.89
CA SER A 170 16.24 28.50 -0.12
C SER A 170 16.11 27.10 0.49
N MET A 171 16.62 26.88 1.71
CA MET A 171 16.44 25.62 2.44
C MET A 171 14.95 25.38 2.81
N GLY A 172 14.26 26.41 3.26
CA GLY A 172 12.82 26.35 3.54
C GLY A 172 12.01 26.00 2.27
N GLN A 173 12.33 26.64 1.15
CA GLN A 173 11.72 26.35 -0.15
C GLN A 173 11.99 24.90 -0.57
N THR A 174 13.21 24.42 -0.42
CA THR A 174 13.59 23.04 -0.76
C THR A 174 12.77 22.02 0.05
N LEU A 175 12.60 22.25 1.35
CA LEU A 175 11.79 21.39 2.20
C LEU A 175 10.31 21.41 1.78
N LEU A 176 9.75 22.58 1.49
CA LEU A 176 8.36 22.73 1.05
C LEU A 176 8.10 22.05 -0.30
N VAL A 177 8.98 22.25 -1.28
CA VAL A 177 8.86 21.61 -2.61
C VAL A 177 8.96 20.10 -2.48
N SER A 178 9.91 19.60 -1.69
CA SER A 178 10.05 18.16 -1.45
C SER A 178 8.82 17.56 -0.76
N TRP A 179 8.30 18.22 0.25
CA TRP A 179 7.05 17.83 0.91
C TRP A 179 5.86 17.78 -0.07
N TRP A 180 5.68 18.85 -0.87
CA TRP A 180 4.62 18.93 -1.86
C TRP A 180 4.73 17.83 -2.91
N LEU A 181 5.93 17.61 -3.46
CA LEU A 181 6.18 16.57 -4.46
C LEU A 181 5.89 15.18 -3.89
N MET A 182 6.37 14.89 -2.68
CA MET A 182 6.14 13.60 -2.05
C MET A 182 4.66 13.34 -1.76
N ASN A 183 3.91 14.35 -1.33
CA ASN A 183 2.45 14.23 -1.17
C ASN A 183 1.75 13.96 -2.52
N LEU A 184 2.21 14.59 -3.60
CA LEU A 184 1.67 14.36 -4.94
C LEU A 184 1.92 12.91 -5.40
N VAL A 185 3.14 12.40 -5.21
CA VAL A 185 3.52 11.01 -5.54
C VAL A 185 2.70 10.01 -4.72
N ASN A 186 2.57 10.23 -3.42
CA ASN A 186 1.80 9.36 -2.53
C ASN A 186 0.31 9.34 -2.88
N ARG A 187 -0.29 10.49 -3.21
CA ARG A 187 -1.70 10.57 -3.64
C ARG A 187 -1.93 9.79 -4.93
N ARG A 188 -1.08 9.98 -5.94
CA ARG A 188 -1.17 9.24 -7.21
C ARG A 188 -0.99 7.74 -7.00
N GLY A 189 -0.06 7.31 -6.16
CA GLY A 189 0.13 5.90 -5.82
C GLY A 189 -1.13 5.25 -5.24
N ILE A 190 -1.83 5.94 -4.33
CA ILE A 190 -3.09 5.45 -3.75
C ILE A 190 -4.22 5.38 -4.80
N GLU A 191 -4.30 6.35 -5.70
CA GLU A 191 -5.31 6.35 -6.78
C GLU A 191 -5.09 5.19 -7.75
N HIS A 192 -3.84 4.93 -8.16
CA HIS A 192 -3.50 3.77 -8.99
C HIS A 192 -3.82 2.45 -8.28
N LEU A 193 -3.53 2.32 -6.99
CA LEU A 193 -3.91 1.13 -6.21
C LEU A 193 -5.43 0.93 -6.20
N LYS A 194 -6.22 1.98 -6.03
CA LYS A 194 -7.70 1.89 -6.08
C LYS A 194 -8.21 1.40 -7.43
N LEU A 195 -7.61 1.84 -8.54
CA LEU A 195 -7.97 1.38 -9.89
C LEU A 195 -7.62 -0.10 -10.10
N ILE A 196 -6.45 -0.54 -9.61
CA ILE A 196 -5.99 -1.94 -9.71
C ILE A 196 -6.83 -2.89 -8.81
N MET A 197 -7.52 -2.37 -7.79
CA MET A 197 -8.31 -3.16 -6.85
C MET A 197 -9.79 -3.31 -7.22
N ARG A 198 -10.20 -2.83 -8.39
CA ARG A 198 -11.59 -2.94 -8.84
C ARG A 198 -11.72 -3.82 -10.07
N ASP A 199 -12.85 -4.50 -10.17
CA ASP A 199 -13.28 -5.22 -11.37
C ASP A 199 -13.79 -4.21 -12.41
N PRO A 200 -13.30 -4.24 -13.67
CA PRO A 200 -13.66 -3.24 -14.69
C PRO A 200 -15.10 -3.37 -15.18
N LEU A 201 -15.71 -4.55 -15.09
CA LEU A 201 -17.09 -4.77 -15.56
C LEU A 201 -18.12 -4.29 -14.55
N THR A 202 -17.91 -4.65 -13.28
CA THR A 202 -18.92 -4.48 -12.22
C THR A 202 -18.62 -3.34 -11.26
N SER A 203 -17.41 -2.79 -11.31
CA SER A 203 -16.91 -1.77 -10.36
C SER A 203 -16.99 -2.20 -8.90
N THR A 204 -17.09 -3.51 -8.64
CA THR A 204 -16.86 -4.10 -7.31
C THR A 204 -15.36 -4.18 -7.04
N TYR A 205 -14.99 -4.55 -5.84
CA TYR A 205 -13.59 -4.91 -5.61
C TYR A 205 -13.25 -6.21 -6.36
N ASN A 206 -11.98 -6.43 -6.64
CA ASN A 206 -11.49 -7.66 -7.25
C ASN A 206 -10.91 -8.64 -6.20
N ARG A 207 -10.46 -9.81 -6.66
CA ARG A 207 -9.85 -10.86 -5.84
C ARG A 207 -8.70 -10.33 -4.97
N ARG A 208 -7.82 -9.51 -5.56
CA ARG A 208 -6.65 -8.96 -4.86
C ARG A 208 -7.02 -8.07 -3.67
N TYR A 209 -8.08 -7.28 -3.80
CA TYR A 209 -8.61 -6.51 -2.67
C TYR A 209 -9.14 -7.41 -1.56
N LEU A 210 -9.88 -8.48 -1.92
CA LEU A 210 -10.43 -9.43 -0.96
C LEU A 210 -9.31 -10.07 -0.11
N GLU A 211 -8.21 -10.50 -0.73
CA GLU A 211 -7.07 -11.10 -0.04
C GLU A 211 -6.47 -10.18 1.02
N LEU A 212 -6.28 -8.90 0.68
CA LEU A 212 -5.77 -7.88 1.60
C LEU A 212 -6.75 -7.61 2.76
N GLU A 213 -8.05 -7.55 2.46
CA GLU A 213 -9.07 -7.26 3.48
C GLU A 213 -9.30 -8.46 4.40
N LEU A 214 -9.15 -9.70 3.91
CA LEU A 214 -9.19 -10.92 4.74
C LEU A 214 -8.03 -10.95 5.73
N LEU A 215 -6.81 -10.58 5.29
CA LEU A 215 -5.66 -10.48 6.19
C LEU A 215 -5.88 -9.40 7.26
N SER A 216 -6.41 -8.25 6.86
CA SER A 216 -6.77 -7.16 7.77
C SER A 216 -7.85 -7.59 8.78
N ALA A 217 -8.87 -8.32 8.33
CA ALA A 217 -9.94 -8.86 9.17
C ALA A 217 -9.42 -9.91 10.17
N HIS A 218 -8.48 -10.76 9.74
CA HIS A 218 -7.80 -11.73 10.60
C HIS A 218 -6.99 -11.04 11.70
N ASN A 219 -6.17 -10.05 11.35
CA ASN A 219 -5.38 -9.29 12.31
C ASN A 219 -6.27 -8.51 13.30
N ARG A 220 -7.39 -7.94 12.85
CA ARG A 220 -8.41 -7.33 13.73
C ARG A 220 -9.01 -8.35 14.69
N HIS A 221 -9.32 -9.56 14.22
CA HIS A 221 -9.83 -10.62 15.09
C HIS A 221 -8.83 -11.00 16.19
N LEU A 222 -7.55 -11.17 15.84
CA LEU A 222 -6.50 -11.48 16.81
C LEU A 222 -6.32 -10.37 17.86
N SER A 223 -6.44 -9.10 17.47
CA SER A 223 -6.21 -7.94 18.36
C SER A 223 -7.43 -7.52 19.17
N THR A 224 -8.64 -7.67 18.62
CA THR A 224 -9.87 -7.11 19.22
C THR A 224 -10.94 -8.15 19.50
N GLY A 225 -10.78 -9.41 19.04
CA GLY A 225 -11.80 -10.46 19.12
C GLY A 225 -13.00 -10.27 18.16
N LYS A 226 -13.00 -9.22 17.33
CA LYS A 226 -14.10 -8.94 16.41
C LYS A 226 -14.15 -9.98 15.30
N VAL A 227 -15.35 -10.49 15.03
CA VAL A 227 -15.58 -11.53 14.03
C VAL A 227 -15.90 -10.90 12.69
N SER A 228 -15.38 -11.50 11.62
CA SER A 228 -15.73 -11.17 10.24
C SER A 228 -16.33 -12.41 9.56
N THR A 229 -17.30 -12.19 8.68
CA THR A 229 -17.96 -13.26 7.93
C THR A 229 -17.71 -13.08 6.44
N LEU A 230 -17.32 -14.16 5.78
CA LEU A 230 -17.17 -14.25 4.33
C LEU A 230 -18.34 -15.04 3.75
N ILE A 231 -19.03 -14.47 2.76
CA ILE A 231 -20.04 -15.13 1.93
C ILE A 231 -19.48 -15.23 0.53
N LEU A 232 -19.29 -16.46 0.03
CA LEU A 232 -18.97 -16.73 -1.36
C LEU A 232 -20.24 -17.10 -2.10
N PHE A 233 -20.45 -16.57 -3.30
CA PHE A 233 -21.59 -16.93 -4.12
C PHE A 233 -21.24 -16.94 -5.60
N ASP A 234 -21.97 -17.78 -6.32
CA ASP A 234 -21.83 -18.03 -7.74
C ASP A 234 -23.18 -17.88 -8.43
N VAL A 235 -23.24 -17.38 -9.65
CA VAL A 235 -24.48 -17.23 -10.41
C VAL A 235 -24.84 -18.55 -11.08
N ASP A 236 -25.94 -19.16 -10.66
CA ASP A 236 -26.36 -20.46 -11.15
C ASP A 236 -26.59 -20.44 -12.67
N ASN A 237 -25.97 -21.40 -13.36
CA ASN A 237 -26.11 -21.60 -14.82
C ASN A 237 -25.71 -20.37 -15.65
N PHE A 238 -24.79 -19.52 -15.18
CA PHE A 238 -24.37 -18.30 -15.88
C PHE A 238 -23.85 -18.58 -17.31
N LYS A 239 -23.14 -19.71 -17.50
CA LYS A 239 -22.70 -20.13 -18.82
C LYS A 239 -23.87 -20.28 -19.78
N MET A 240 -24.99 -20.84 -19.33
CA MET A 240 -26.18 -21.03 -20.17
C MET A 240 -26.80 -19.67 -20.56
N ILE A 241 -26.76 -18.67 -19.67
CA ILE A 241 -27.17 -17.30 -19.98
C ILE A 241 -26.29 -16.73 -21.12
N ASN A 242 -24.97 -16.89 -21.04
CA ASN A 242 -24.06 -16.45 -22.07
C ASN A 242 -24.27 -17.19 -23.41
N ASP A 243 -24.45 -18.51 -23.35
CA ASP A 243 -24.61 -19.34 -24.54
C ASP A 243 -25.94 -19.04 -25.29
N GLN A 244 -27.01 -18.71 -24.55
CA GLN A 244 -28.32 -18.41 -25.15
C GLN A 244 -28.54 -16.95 -25.54
N LEU A 245 -28.04 -16.01 -24.73
CA LEU A 245 -28.31 -14.57 -24.87
C LEU A 245 -27.10 -13.75 -25.28
N GLY A 246 -25.92 -14.38 -25.35
CA GLY A 246 -24.65 -13.76 -25.65
C GLY A 246 -23.98 -13.07 -24.47
N HIS A 247 -22.65 -12.95 -24.52
CA HIS A 247 -21.83 -12.32 -23.48
C HIS A 247 -22.28 -10.91 -23.06
N PRO A 248 -22.72 -10.01 -23.99
CA PRO A 248 -23.19 -8.69 -23.59
C PRO A 248 -24.40 -8.71 -22.66
N ARG A 249 -25.29 -9.69 -22.81
CA ARG A 249 -26.44 -9.87 -21.88
C ARG A 249 -26.00 -10.45 -20.55
N GLY A 250 -25.05 -11.40 -20.54
CA GLY A 250 -24.41 -11.88 -19.30
C GLY A 250 -23.74 -10.74 -18.52
N ASP A 251 -23.05 -9.85 -19.20
CA ASP A 251 -22.43 -8.67 -18.58
C ASP A 251 -23.45 -7.71 -17.94
N VAL A 252 -24.62 -7.53 -18.60
CA VAL A 252 -25.74 -6.76 -18.02
C VAL A 252 -26.26 -7.45 -16.76
N ALA A 253 -26.46 -8.78 -16.83
CA ALA A 253 -26.90 -9.55 -15.67
C ALA A 253 -25.99 -9.38 -14.46
N LEU A 254 -24.67 -9.50 -14.65
CA LEU A 254 -23.69 -9.31 -13.56
C LEU A 254 -23.75 -7.90 -12.96
N ARG A 255 -23.93 -6.86 -13.78
CA ARG A 255 -24.07 -5.48 -13.28
C ARG A 255 -25.36 -5.29 -12.48
N GLU A 256 -26.49 -5.83 -12.92
CA GLU A 256 -27.76 -5.72 -12.19
C GLU A 256 -27.75 -6.52 -10.88
N ILE A 257 -27.14 -7.73 -10.88
CA ILE A 257 -26.89 -8.50 -9.66
C ILE A 257 -26.11 -7.67 -8.64
N VAL A 258 -24.99 -7.08 -9.08
CA VAL A 258 -24.13 -6.25 -8.22
C VAL A 258 -24.89 -5.03 -7.69
N LYS A 259 -25.68 -4.36 -8.51
CA LYS A 259 -26.51 -3.22 -8.11
C LYS A 259 -27.53 -3.62 -7.05
N LEU A 260 -28.19 -4.76 -7.24
CA LEU A 260 -29.15 -5.31 -6.28
C LEU A 260 -28.46 -5.65 -4.95
N ILE A 261 -27.33 -6.35 -4.97
CA ILE A 261 -26.57 -6.70 -3.77
C ILE A 261 -26.14 -5.42 -3.02
N LYS A 262 -25.55 -4.43 -3.73
CA LYS A 262 -25.14 -3.15 -3.13
C LYS A 262 -26.28 -2.40 -2.45
N SER A 263 -27.53 -2.57 -2.91
CA SER A 263 -28.71 -1.98 -2.27
C SER A 263 -29.11 -2.66 -0.96
N LYS A 264 -28.60 -3.88 -0.68
CA LYS A 264 -28.97 -4.72 0.48
C LYS A 264 -27.89 -4.85 1.54
N ILE A 265 -26.65 -4.42 1.22
CA ILE A 265 -25.48 -4.50 2.11
C ILE A 265 -25.11 -3.11 2.66
N ARG A 266 -24.28 -3.08 3.69
CA ARG A 266 -23.79 -1.82 4.29
C ARG A 266 -22.64 -1.24 3.46
N ARG A 267 -22.39 0.07 3.59
CA ARG A 267 -21.23 0.73 2.97
C ARG A 267 -19.87 0.21 3.50
N THR A 268 -19.87 -0.37 4.68
CA THR A 268 -18.71 -0.99 5.33
C THR A 268 -18.43 -2.40 4.84
N ASP A 269 -19.39 -3.05 4.18
CA ASP A 269 -19.25 -4.39 3.66
C ASP A 269 -18.54 -4.34 2.30
N SER A 270 -17.66 -5.30 2.06
CA SER A 270 -16.82 -5.34 0.85
C SER A 270 -17.35 -6.39 -0.12
N LEU A 271 -17.95 -5.94 -1.24
CA LEU A 271 -18.36 -6.81 -2.33
C LEU A 271 -17.22 -6.90 -3.37
N CYS A 272 -16.79 -8.12 -3.64
CA CYS A 272 -15.70 -8.44 -4.55
C CYS A 272 -16.17 -9.39 -5.66
N ARG A 273 -15.64 -9.24 -6.87
CA ARG A 273 -15.75 -10.23 -7.95
C ARG A 273 -14.44 -10.99 -8.06
N LEU A 274 -14.52 -12.33 -8.01
CA LEU A 274 -13.32 -13.18 -8.01
C LEU A 274 -12.91 -13.56 -9.44
N GLY A 275 -13.88 -13.65 -10.35
CA GLY A 275 -13.72 -13.94 -11.77
C GLY A 275 -15.01 -14.54 -12.33
N GLY A 276 -15.27 -14.38 -13.61
CA GLY A 276 -16.47 -14.92 -14.22
C GLY A 276 -17.75 -14.47 -13.52
N ASP A 277 -18.47 -15.42 -12.95
CA ASP A 277 -19.73 -15.33 -12.21
C ASP A 277 -19.56 -15.49 -10.69
N GLU A 278 -18.33 -15.64 -10.19
CA GLU A 278 -18.00 -15.82 -8.79
C GLU A 278 -17.82 -14.47 -8.06
N PHE A 279 -18.47 -14.36 -6.89
CA PHE A 279 -18.40 -13.18 -6.04
C PHE A 279 -18.13 -13.54 -4.58
N ALA A 280 -17.60 -12.57 -3.85
CA ALA A 280 -17.37 -12.65 -2.41
C ALA A 280 -17.93 -11.39 -1.73
N LEU A 281 -18.59 -11.57 -0.60
CA LEU A 281 -19.01 -10.49 0.29
C LEU A 281 -18.35 -10.68 1.64
N LEU A 282 -17.47 -9.74 2.02
CA LEU A 282 -16.86 -9.71 3.34
C LEU A 282 -17.59 -8.72 4.23
N ILE A 283 -18.12 -9.22 5.34
CA ILE A 283 -18.83 -8.47 6.37
C ILE A 283 -17.90 -8.35 7.57
N THR A 284 -17.52 -7.13 7.89
CA THR A 284 -16.67 -6.82 9.05
C THR A 284 -17.54 -6.55 10.28
N ASP A 285 -16.99 -6.85 11.48
CA ASP A 285 -17.69 -6.70 12.76
C ASP A 285 -19.05 -7.43 12.76
N SER A 286 -19.04 -8.68 12.33
CA SER A 286 -20.20 -9.55 12.21
C SER A 286 -20.66 -10.04 13.59
N VAL A 287 -21.98 -10.09 13.79
CA VAL A 287 -22.61 -10.75 14.93
C VAL A 287 -23.06 -12.17 14.54
N ASP A 288 -23.35 -12.99 15.55
CA ASP A 288 -23.75 -14.37 15.34
C ASP A 288 -24.93 -14.50 14.38
N ASN A 289 -24.85 -15.50 13.50
CA ASN A 289 -25.83 -15.81 12.47
C ASN A 289 -26.14 -14.68 11.46
N LEU A 290 -25.36 -13.61 11.40
CA LEU A 290 -25.57 -12.53 10.43
C LEU A 290 -25.29 -13.00 8.99
N GLY A 291 -24.22 -13.77 8.78
CA GLY A 291 -23.81 -14.26 7.46
C GLY A 291 -24.91 -15.09 6.77
N PRO A 292 -25.40 -16.18 7.37
CA PRO A 292 -26.49 -16.99 6.78
C PRO A 292 -27.75 -16.17 6.47
N ARG A 293 -28.13 -15.23 7.34
CA ARG A 293 -29.27 -14.36 7.13
C ARG A 293 -29.10 -13.42 5.93
N ILE A 294 -27.91 -12.86 5.77
CA ILE A 294 -27.61 -12.00 4.62
C ILE A 294 -27.55 -12.83 3.35
N ALA A 295 -26.90 -14.00 3.38
CA ALA A 295 -26.82 -14.88 2.22
C ALA A 295 -28.21 -15.27 1.70
N GLU A 296 -29.11 -15.68 2.61
CA GLU A 296 -30.49 -16.03 2.24
C GLU A 296 -31.25 -14.82 1.70
N LYS A 297 -31.17 -13.68 2.36
CA LYS A 297 -31.79 -12.43 1.89
C LYS A 297 -31.32 -12.04 0.48
N LEU A 298 -30.04 -12.23 0.17
CA LEU A 298 -29.50 -11.97 -1.17
C LEU A 298 -30.02 -12.98 -2.19
N ARG A 299 -30.03 -14.27 -1.83
CA ARG A 299 -30.56 -15.34 -2.67
C ARG A 299 -32.03 -15.11 -3.05
N GLU A 300 -32.87 -14.77 -2.08
CA GLU A 300 -34.30 -14.46 -2.30
C GLU A 300 -34.47 -13.20 -3.16
N ALA A 301 -33.70 -12.14 -2.87
CA ALA A 301 -33.79 -10.89 -3.60
C ALA A 301 -33.40 -11.07 -5.08
N ILE A 302 -32.35 -11.85 -5.37
CA ILE A 302 -31.91 -12.12 -6.73
C ILE A 302 -32.92 -13.02 -7.45
N ALA A 303 -33.41 -14.08 -6.79
CA ALA A 303 -34.37 -15.01 -7.36
C ALA A 303 -35.75 -14.38 -7.70
N SER A 304 -36.10 -13.29 -6.98
CA SER A 304 -37.34 -12.55 -7.18
C SER A 304 -37.21 -11.35 -8.13
N ALA A 305 -35.98 -10.95 -8.44
CA ALA A 305 -35.75 -9.80 -9.31
C ALA A 305 -35.78 -10.20 -10.78
N ALA A 306 -36.40 -9.35 -11.63
CA ALA A 306 -36.37 -9.46 -13.08
C ALA A 306 -35.01 -8.91 -13.60
N ILE A 307 -33.91 -9.61 -13.32
CA ILE A 307 -32.56 -9.20 -13.70
C ILE A 307 -32.38 -9.22 -15.22
N ILE A 308 -32.91 -10.26 -15.86
CA ILE A 308 -33.04 -10.39 -17.31
C ILE A 308 -34.50 -10.72 -17.61
N SER A 309 -35.10 -10.02 -18.59
CA SER A 309 -36.43 -10.34 -19.07
C SER A 309 -36.46 -11.80 -19.53
N ASP A 310 -37.48 -12.53 -19.12
CA ASP A 310 -37.74 -13.93 -19.50
C ASP A 310 -36.70 -14.98 -18.99
N TYR A 311 -35.77 -14.59 -18.08
CA TYR A 311 -34.82 -15.51 -17.52
C TYR A 311 -34.71 -15.36 -16.00
N ARG A 312 -34.98 -16.45 -15.26
CA ARG A 312 -34.84 -16.47 -13.82
C ARG A 312 -33.37 -16.69 -13.43
N VAL A 313 -32.76 -15.68 -12.81
CA VAL A 313 -31.39 -15.76 -12.28
C VAL A 313 -31.45 -16.16 -10.81
N THR A 314 -30.60 -17.11 -10.41
CA THR A 314 -30.44 -17.51 -9.00
C THR A 314 -28.95 -17.53 -8.65
N ILE A 315 -28.65 -17.60 -7.35
CA ILE A 315 -27.28 -17.74 -6.85
C ILE A 315 -27.19 -18.89 -5.85
N SER A 316 -26.06 -19.57 -5.84
CA SER A 316 -25.65 -20.51 -4.80
C SER A 316 -24.67 -19.82 -3.87
N ALA A 317 -24.86 -19.92 -2.55
CA ALA A 317 -24.01 -19.22 -1.59
C ALA A 317 -23.47 -20.14 -0.50
N GLY A 318 -22.22 -19.90 -0.09
CA GLY A 318 -21.58 -20.54 1.05
C GLY A 318 -21.09 -19.47 2.03
N VAL A 319 -21.20 -19.75 3.34
CA VAL A 319 -20.87 -18.81 4.42
C VAL A 319 -19.85 -19.40 5.35
N CYS A 320 -18.83 -18.63 5.71
CA CYS A 320 -17.87 -18.97 6.76
C CYS A 320 -17.54 -17.73 7.60
N ASP A 321 -17.10 -17.92 8.82
CA ASP A 321 -16.60 -16.88 9.69
C ASP A 321 -15.20 -17.24 10.23
N ASN A 322 -14.50 -16.25 10.79
CA ASN A 322 -13.19 -16.45 11.39
C ASN A 322 -13.24 -16.78 12.89
N LYS A 323 -14.40 -17.22 13.41
CA LYS A 323 -14.50 -17.77 14.76
C LYS A 323 -13.72 -19.07 14.85
N GLY A 324 -12.85 -19.16 15.82
CA GLY A 324 -12.08 -20.39 16.09
C GLY A 324 -10.80 -20.57 15.28
N THR A 325 -10.43 -19.64 14.40
CA THR A 325 -9.08 -19.61 13.84
C THR A 325 -8.07 -19.12 14.89
N LYS A 326 -7.82 -19.97 15.89
CA LYS A 326 -6.64 -19.85 16.74
C LYS A 326 -5.44 -20.20 15.87
N SER A 327 -4.68 -19.17 15.50
CA SER A 327 -3.28 -19.28 15.10
C SER A 327 -2.89 -20.55 14.35
N ALA A 328 -2.96 -20.51 13.05
CA ALA A 328 -2.19 -21.41 12.17
C ALA A 328 -1.83 -20.67 10.88
N ILE A 329 -1.08 -19.59 11.04
CA ILE A 329 -0.24 -19.07 9.96
C ILE A 329 1.17 -19.08 10.54
N HIS A 330 1.85 -20.21 10.37
CA HIS A 330 3.29 -20.32 10.47
C HIS A 330 3.91 -20.07 9.11
#